data_c8f3fd3b7821f82e9aec807bcedf4391
#
_entry.id   c8f3fd3b7821f82e9aec807bcedf4391
#
_cell.length_a   1.000
_cell.length_b   1.000
_cell.length_c   1.000
_cell.angle_alpha   90.00
_cell.angle_beta   90.00
_cell.angle_gamma   90.00
#
_symmetry.space_group_name_H-M   'P 1'
#
loop_
_entity.id
_entity.type
_entity.pdbx_description
1 polymer ?
#
loop_
_entity_poly.entity_id
_entity_poly.type
_entity_poly.pdbx_seq_one_letter_code
_entity_poly.pdbx_strand_id
1 'polypeptide(L)'
;MRTTLFYFLLSLACTPALAQQDPSGGHDIRLIVRADDMGAAQAVNEACIQAHRDGIVTSVEVLVPGPWFLDAVRLIKENPDVDVGVHLALTSEWQRIKWRPLTHAPSLVDTDGYFRPMTKQEPGFPPDTGFVDAHPKLDEVERELRAQIETAQRHLGKRVSHVSAHMLAARATPGLQALTERLAREYGLRMEDDGVKYAGNFGSNTSTPEHREEALVELLERLPPGDWFIVEHPAFDTPEMRGFGHKGYERVAADRAGVTRAYLSSRVREVIDRRGIELVGFPAIASNPLSR
;
A
#
# COMPACT_ATOMS: atom_id res chain seq x y z
N MET A 1 -30.28 -13.60 -89.19
CA MET A 1 -30.21 -14.14 -87.83
C MET A 1 -29.07 -13.44 -87.07
N ARG A 2 -29.41 -12.54 -86.16
CA ARG A 2 -28.42 -11.81 -85.34
C ARG A 2 -28.54 -12.34 -83.94
N THR A 3 -27.47 -12.96 -83.42
CA THR A 3 -27.37 -13.52 -82.09
C THR A 3 -26.81 -12.45 -81.11
N THR A 4 -27.64 -12.00 -80.19
CA THR A 4 -27.24 -11.01 -79.19
C THR A 4 -26.69 -11.73 -77.98
N LEU A 5 -25.42 -11.47 -77.62
CA LEU A 5 -24.73 -12.03 -76.50
C LEU A 5 -24.96 -11.10 -75.28
N PHE A 6 -25.60 -11.62 -74.22
CA PHE A 6 -25.77 -10.91 -72.94
C PHE A 6 -24.56 -11.21 -72.00
N TYR A 7 -23.82 -10.16 -71.64
CA TYR A 7 -22.80 -10.22 -70.59
C TYR A 7 -23.48 -9.96 -69.29
N PHE A 8 -23.40 -10.98 -68.38
CA PHE A 8 -23.73 -10.82 -66.95
C PHE A 8 -22.52 -10.27 -66.24
N LEU A 9 -22.58 -9.02 -65.76
CA LEU A 9 -21.61 -8.46 -64.83
C LEU A 9 -21.95 -8.89 -63.39
N LEU A 10 -21.12 -9.80 -62.85
CA LEU A 10 -21.18 -10.14 -61.43
C LEU A 10 -20.47 -9.05 -60.64
N SER A 11 -21.23 -8.17 -59.96
CA SER A 11 -20.69 -7.24 -59.00
C SER A 11 -20.39 -7.97 -57.67
N LEU A 12 -19.12 -8.20 -57.36
CA LEU A 12 -18.67 -8.60 -56.02
C LEU A 12 -18.90 -7.44 -55.05
N ALA A 13 -19.93 -7.53 -54.24
CA ALA A 13 -20.10 -6.65 -53.08
C ALA A 13 -19.07 -7.02 -52.00
N CYS A 14 -18.05 -6.20 -51.85
CA CYS A 14 -17.11 -6.31 -50.75
C CYS A 14 -17.81 -5.79 -49.48
N THR A 15 -18.36 -6.66 -48.67
CA THR A 15 -18.83 -6.32 -47.32
C THR A 15 -17.62 -6.05 -46.44
N PRO A 16 -17.54 -4.86 -45.78
CA PRO A 16 -16.50 -4.64 -44.78
C PRO A 16 -16.72 -5.64 -43.64
N ALA A 17 -15.69 -6.43 -43.34
CA ALA A 17 -15.65 -7.27 -42.15
C ALA A 17 -15.78 -6.32 -40.97
N LEU A 18 -16.91 -6.35 -40.28
CA LEU A 18 -17.04 -5.82 -38.94
C LEU A 18 -16.02 -6.53 -38.09
N ALA A 19 -15.01 -5.82 -37.63
CA ALA A 19 -14.11 -6.31 -36.63
C ALA A 19 -14.98 -6.77 -35.44
N GLN A 20 -15.04 -8.08 -35.21
CA GLN A 20 -15.65 -8.67 -34.05
C GLN A 20 -14.88 -8.11 -32.85
N GLN A 21 -15.50 -7.19 -32.11
CA GLN A 21 -15.05 -6.84 -30.78
C GLN A 21 -15.06 -8.12 -29.97
N ASP A 22 -13.88 -8.54 -29.53
CA ASP A 22 -13.68 -9.68 -28.65
C ASP A 22 -14.51 -9.42 -27.37
N PRO A 23 -15.49 -10.27 -27.00
CA PRO A 23 -16.28 -10.08 -25.79
C PRO A 23 -15.51 -10.46 -24.51
N SER A 24 -14.22 -10.82 -24.59
CA SER A 24 -13.34 -10.81 -23.45
C SER A 24 -13.08 -9.36 -23.12
N GLY A 25 -13.89 -8.75 -22.27
CA GLY A 25 -13.68 -7.41 -21.73
C GLY A 25 -12.25 -7.37 -21.19
N GLY A 26 -11.34 -6.79 -22.00
CA GLY A 26 -9.96 -6.58 -21.60
C GLY A 26 -10.02 -5.71 -20.35
N HIS A 27 -9.82 -6.30 -19.18
CA HIS A 27 -9.68 -5.53 -17.97
C HIS A 27 -8.44 -4.68 -18.18
N ASP A 28 -8.62 -3.38 -18.19
CA ASP A 28 -7.53 -2.43 -18.15
C ASP A 28 -6.65 -2.73 -16.94
N ILE A 29 -5.40 -2.32 -16.98
CA ILE A 29 -4.50 -2.47 -15.83
C ILE A 29 -4.85 -1.36 -14.86
N ARG A 30 -5.37 -1.70 -13.66
CA ARG A 30 -5.57 -0.75 -12.58
C ARG A 30 -4.53 -0.97 -11.49
N LEU A 31 -3.93 0.11 -11.01
CA LEU A 31 -2.85 0.05 -10.05
C LEU A 31 -3.11 0.99 -8.87
N ILE A 32 -3.07 0.43 -7.68
CA ILE A 32 -2.98 1.17 -6.42
C ILE A 32 -1.49 1.29 -6.08
N VAL A 33 -1.02 2.52 -5.92
CA VAL A 33 0.33 2.80 -5.41
C VAL A 33 0.21 3.28 -3.98
N ARG A 34 0.60 2.42 -3.05
CA ARG A 34 0.46 2.63 -1.62
C ARG A 34 1.77 3.11 -1.00
N ALA A 35 1.68 4.15 -0.17
CA ALA A 35 2.78 4.71 0.61
C ALA A 35 2.51 4.49 2.10
N ASP A 36 3.34 3.67 2.75
CA ASP A 36 3.15 3.25 4.14
C ASP A 36 3.85 4.16 5.16
N ASP A 37 3.51 3.99 6.44
CA ASP A 37 4.09 4.62 7.62
C ASP A 37 3.81 6.13 7.78
N MET A 38 2.82 6.71 7.10
CA MET A 38 2.47 8.11 7.32
C MET A 38 2.06 8.34 8.79
N GLY A 39 2.71 9.25 9.47
CA GLY A 39 2.59 9.44 10.92
C GLY A 39 3.84 9.04 11.72
N ALA A 40 4.76 8.26 11.15
CA ALA A 40 5.99 7.86 11.84
C ALA A 40 7.00 9.01 11.98
N ALA A 41 7.15 9.85 10.96
CA ALA A 41 8.06 11.00 10.92
C ALA A 41 7.50 12.10 10.04
N GLN A 42 7.94 13.36 10.25
CA GLN A 42 7.58 14.47 9.35
C GLN A 42 8.06 14.20 7.92
N ALA A 43 9.29 13.72 7.77
CA ALA A 43 9.87 13.40 6.47
C ALA A 43 9.11 12.31 5.71
N VAL A 44 8.46 11.36 6.41
CA VAL A 44 7.55 10.37 5.82
C VAL A 44 6.26 11.05 5.35
N ASN A 45 5.64 11.86 6.22
CA ASN A 45 4.40 12.57 5.91
C ASN A 45 4.53 13.43 4.65
N GLU A 46 5.59 14.23 4.58
CA GLU A 46 5.87 15.12 3.45
C GLU A 46 6.15 14.32 2.16
N ALA A 47 6.93 13.25 2.24
CA ALA A 47 7.25 12.42 1.08
C ALA A 47 6.02 11.69 0.52
N CYS A 48 5.17 11.11 1.39
CA CYS A 48 3.92 10.46 0.98
C CYS A 48 3.02 11.44 0.21
N ILE A 49 2.83 12.65 0.75
CA ILE A 49 1.96 13.65 0.13
C ILE A 49 2.58 14.25 -1.12
N GLN A 50 3.89 14.48 -1.15
CA GLN A 50 4.53 14.92 -2.40
C GLN A 50 4.44 13.85 -3.48
N ALA A 51 4.68 12.59 -3.15
CA ALA A 51 4.53 11.49 -4.09
C ALA A 51 3.07 11.28 -4.58
N HIS A 52 2.08 11.71 -3.78
CA HIS A 52 0.69 11.79 -4.23
C HIS A 52 0.45 12.97 -5.19
N ARG A 53 0.89 14.17 -4.85
CA ARG A 53 0.66 15.37 -5.65
C ARG A 53 1.39 15.38 -6.98
N ASP A 54 2.67 15.05 -6.94
CA ASP A 54 3.61 15.23 -8.04
C ASP A 54 4.05 13.90 -8.69
N GLY A 55 3.74 12.78 -8.02
CA GLY A 55 4.15 11.44 -8.40
C GLY A 55 2.98 10.52 -8.76
N ILE A 56 3.12 9.27 -8.33
CA ILE A 56 2.19 8.19 -8.71
C ILE A 56 1.38 7.62 -7.53
N VAL A 57 1.61 8.08 -6.28
CA VAL A 57 0.93 7.54 -5.09
C VAL A 57 -0.56 7.87 -5.12
N THR A 58 -1.38 6.86 -4.88
CA THR A 58 -2.86 6.96 -4.85
C THR A 58 -3.44 6.70 -3.47
N SER A 59 -2.74 5.96 -2.61
CA SER A 59 -3.18 5.63 -1.26
C SER A 59 -2.06 5.81 -0.24
N VAL A 60 -2.41 6.25 0.96
CA VAL A 60 -1.47 6.40 2.08
C VAL A 60 -1.98 5.63 3.31
N GLU A 61 -1.06 5.04 4.06
CA GLU A 61 -1.38 4.28 5.27
C GLU A 61 -0.97 5.07 6.52
N VAL A 62 -1.96 5.40 7.36
CA VAL A 62 -1.69 6.18 8.57
C VAL A 62 -1.38 5.29 9.77
N LEU A 63 -0.21 5.50 10.34
CA LEU A 63 0.28 4.87 11.57
C LEU A 63 -0.19 5.69 12.78
N VAL A 64 -1.34 5.32 13.35
CA VAL A 64 -1.98 6.11 14.41
C VAL A 64 -1.13 6.27 15.68
N PRO A 65 -0.39 5.25 16.15
CA PRO A 65 0.52 5.41 17.28
C PRO A 65 1.76 6.24 16.99
N GLY A 66 1.99 6.60 15.74
CA GLY A 66 3.17 7.37 15.32
C GLY A 66 3.19 8.80 15.89
N PRO A 67 4.37 9.33 16.22
CA PRO A 67 4.50 10.63 16.87
C PRO A 67 4.05 11.82 15.99
N TRP A 68 3.99 11.64 14.68
CA TRP A 68 3.58 12.64 13.70
C TRP A 68 2.17 12.40 13.13
N PHE A 69 1.35 11.60 13.81
CA PHE A 69 -0.01 11.26 13.34
C PHE A 69 -0.89 12.50 13.10
N LEU A 70 -0.89 13.49 14.01
CA LEU A 70 -1.72 14.68 13.83
C LEU A 70 -1.29 15.56 12.65
N ASP A 71 0.00 15.57 12.33
CA ASP A 71 0.49 16.24 11.13
C ASP A 71 0.09 15.47 9.86
N ALA A 72 0.15 14.13 9.89
CA ALA A 72 -0.39 13.29 8.83
C ALA A 72 -1.87 13.61 8.57
N VAL A 73 -2.68 13.70 9.62
CA VAL A 73 -4.11 14.08 9.53
C VAL A 73 -4.29 15.46 8.87
N ARG A 74 -3.48 16.45 9.24
CA ARG A 74 -3.52 17.78 8.62
C ARG A 74 -3.24 17.70 7.12
N LEU A 75 -2.15 17.05 6.73
CA LEU A 75 -1.73 16.90 5.33
C LEU A 75 -2.76 16.13 4.50
N ILE A 76 -3.33 15.05 5.05
CA ILE A 76 -4.41 14.30 4.38
C ILE A 76 -5.63 15.21 4.16
N LYS A 77 -6.02 16.03 5.12
CA LYS A 77 -7.16 16.94 4.96
C LYS A 77 -6.92 18.00 3.88
N GLU A 78 -5.68 18.43 3.70
CA GLU A 78 -5.27 19.36 2.65
C GLU A 78 -5.21 18.70 1.26
N ASN A 79 -5.26 17.36 1.18
CA ASN A 79 -5.24 16.58 -0.06
C ASN A 79 -6.46 15.65 -0.11
N PRO A 80 -7.63 16.17 -0.52
CA PRO A 80 -8.90 15.45 -0.43
C PRO A 80 -8.98 14.21 -1.35
N ASP A 81 -8.17 14.15 -2.39
CA ASP A 81 -8.21 13.09 -3.40
C ASP A 81 -7.36 11.87 -3.05
N VAL A 82 -6.49 11.95 -2.02
CA VAL A 82 -5.71 10.80 -1.58
C VAL A 82 -6.60 9.80 -0.85
N ASP A 83 -6.50 8.53 -1.22
CA ASP A 83 -7.13 7.44 -0.48
C ASP A 83 -6.35 7.15 0.81
N VAL A 84 -7.03 6.68 1.85
CA VAL A 84 -6.43 6.52 3.19
C VAL A 84 -6.80 5.18 3.81
N GLY A 85 -5.78 4.44 4.22
CA GLY A 85 -5.90 3.26 5.07
C GLY A 85 -5.42 3.51 6.50
N VAL A 86 -5.84 2.66 7.43
CA VAL A 86 -5.24 2.59 8.77
C VAL A 86 -4.18 1.53 8.80
N HIS A 87 -2.92 1.94 9.02
CA HIS A 87 -1.79 1.04 9.19
C HIS A 87 -1.75 0.51 10.61
N LEU A 88 -2.41 -0.64 10.84
CA LEU A 88 -2.55 -1.24 12.16
C LEU A 88 -1.21 -1.69 12.71
N ALA A 89 -0.73 -1.04 13.77
CA ALA A 89 0.58 -1.27 14.35
C ALA A 89 0.50 -2.06 15.66
N LEU A 90 1.26 -3.15 15.73
CA LEU A 90 1.50 -3.95 16.93
C LEU A 90 2.99 -4.16 17.17
N THR A 91 3.83 -3.52 16.36
CA THR A 91 5.30 -3.53 16.42
C THR A 91 5.86 -2.12 16.29
N SER A 92 7.11 -1.91 16.72
CA SER A 92 7.85 -0.66 16.60
C SER A 92 9.34 -0.96 16.46
N GLU A 93 9.79 -1.19 15.23
CA GLU A 93 11.06 -1.82 14.88
C GLU A 93 12.30 -0.96 15.13
N TRP A 94 12.15 0.35 15.18
CA TRP A 94 13.30 1.28 15.22
C TRP A 94 13.95 1.32 16.61
N GLN A 95 15.27 1.45 16.67
CA GLN A 95 16.02 1.45 17.93
C GLN A 95 15.85 2.73 18.75
N ARG A 96 15.69 3.89 18.08
CA ARG A 96 15.71 5.21 18.74
C ARG A 96 14.38 5.93 18.68
N ILE A 97 13.52 5.58 17.74
CA ILE A 97 12.22 6.21 17.54
C ILE A 97 11.19 5.12 17.63
N LYS A 98 10.42 5.12 18.71
CA LYS A 98 9.46 4.06 19.01
C LYS A 98 8.10 4.66 19.35
N TRP A 99 7.06 3.89 19.13
CA TRP A 99 5.70 4.23 19.52
C TRP A 99 5.13 3.20 20.50
N ARG A 100 4.10 3.63 21.21
CA ARG A 100 3.43 2.87 22.26
C ARG A 100 1.99 2.58 21.85
N PRO A 101 1.35 1.57 22.47
CA PRO A 101 -0.09 1.39 22.35
C PRO A 101 -0.86 2.65 22.78
N LEU A 102 -2.01 2.87 22.14
CA LEU A 102 -2.99 3.88 22.56
C LEU A 102 -3.72 3.45 23.84
N THR A 103 -3.71 2.16 24.14
CA THR A 103 -4.44 1.54 25.25
C THR A 103 -3.51 0.95 26.30
N HIS A 104 -4.06 0.61 27.47
CA HIS A 104 -3.32 -0.21 28.42
C HIS A 104 -3.28 -1.67 27.93
N ALA A 105 -2.15 -2.08 27.39
CA ALA A 105 -1.94 -3.39 26.76
C ALA A 105 -0.57 -3.99 27.13
N PRO A 106 -0.38 -4.43 28.39
CA PRO A 106 0.92 -4.89 28.89
C PRO A 106 1.49 -6.12 28.17
N SER A 107 0.66 -6.97 27.56
CA SER A 107 1.14 -8.12 26.77
C SER A 107 1.71 -7.74 25.41
N LEU A 108 1.44 -6.51 24.92
CA LEU A 108 1.89 -6.04 23.61
C LEU A 108 3.24 -5.33 23.64
N VAL A 109 3.74 -4.99 24.82
CA VAL A 109 4.91 -4.11 24.99
C VAL A 109 6.12 -4.83 25.57
N ASP A 110 7.28 -4.23 25.35
CA ASP A 110 8.53 -4.58 26.00
C ASP A 110 8.59 -4.00 27.43
N THR A 111 9.71 -4.20 28.13
CA THR A 111 9.92 -3.71 29.51
C THR A 111 9.92 -2.20 29.64
N ASP A 112 10.16 -1.47 28.54
CA ASP A 112 10.16 -0.01 28.49
C ASP A 112 8.79 0.56 28.11
N GLY A 113 7.81 -0.32 27.85
CA GLY A 113 6.43 0.04 27.51
C GLY A 113 6.23 0.48 26.06
N TYR A 114 7.12 0.11 25.16
CA TYR A 114 6.96 0.27 23.71
C TYR A 114 6.50 -1.04 23.06
N PHE A 115 5.87 -0.96 21.92
CA PHE A 115 5.64 -2.16 21.12
C PHE A 115 6.96 -2.90 20.85
N ARG A 116 6.91 -4.23 20.82
CA ARG A 116 8.07 -5.05 20.47
C ARG A 116 8.54 -4.76 19.05
N PRO A 117 9.85 -4.84 18.78
CA PRO A 117 10.36 -4.40 17.49
C PRO A 117 9.99 -5.30 16.30
N MET A 118 9.89 -6.61 16.51
CA MET A 118 9.71 -7.57 15.42
C MET A 118 8.38 -8.32 15.52
N THR A 119 7.83 -8.72 14.39
CA THR A 119 6.62 -9.56 14.34
C THR A 119 6.90 -10.94 14.95
N LYS A 120 8.07 -11.51 14.65
CA LYS A 120 8.58 -12.75 15.24
C LYS A 120 10.01 -12.56 15.72
N GLN A 121 10.45 -13.44 16.62
CA GLN A 121 11.84 -13.43 17.06
C GLN A 121 12.79 -13.72 15.89
N GLU A 122 13.64 -12.77 15.57
CA GLU A 122 14.60 -12.88 14.47
C GLU A 122 15.99 -13.29 14.95
N PRO A 123 16.73 -14.12 14.19
CA PRO A 123 18.10 -14.46 14.51
C PRO A 123 18.99 -13.21 14.59
N GLY A 124 19.76 -13.11 15.68
CA GLY A 124 20.68 -11.98 15.87
C GLY A 124 20.06 -10.73 16.50
N PHE A 125 18.76 -10.73 16.77
CA PHE A 125 18.11 -9.75 17.65
C PHE A 125 18.15 -10.22 19.09
N PRO A 126 18.12 -9.31 20.10
CA PRO A 126 18.00 -9.67 21.50
C PRO A 126 16.79 -10.57 21.75
N PRO A 127 16.79 -11.38 22.81
CA PRO A 127 15.61 -12.14 23.20
C PRO A 127 14.45 -11.19 23.56
N ASP A 128 13.22 -11.72 23.49
CA ASP A 128 11.97 -10.99 23.78
C ASP A 128 11.68 -9.80 22.83
N THR A 129 12.17 -9.85 21.59
CA THR A 129 11.88 -8.85 20.57
C THR A 129 10.71 -9.23 19.64
N GLY A 130 10.28 -10.49 19.62
CA GLY A 130 9.18 -10.99 18.81
C GLY A 130 7.81 -10.75 19.43
N PHE A 131 6.92 -10.05 18.74
CA PHE A 131 5.54 -9.81 19.18
C PHE A 131 4.74 -11.11 19.34
N VAL A 132 4.78 -11.99 18.34
CA VAL A 132 4.05 -13.27 18.38
C VAL A 132 4.61 -14.22 19.45
N ASP A 133 5.94 -14.24 19.61
CA ASP A 133 6.64 -15.10 20.55
C ASP A 133 6.41 -14.69 22.01
N ALA A 134 6.03 -13.44 22.24
CA ALA A 134 5.61 -12.94 23.55
C ALA A 134 4.18 -13.36 23.94
N HIS A 135 3.49 -14.14 23.09
CA HIS A 135 2.13 -14.63 23.35
C HIS A 135 1.13 -13.52 23.71
N PRO A 136 0.89 -12.52 22.82
CA PRO A 136 0.01 -11.40 23.10
C PRO A 136 -1.42 -11.88 23.40
N LYS A 137 -2.09 -11.24 24.36
CA LYS A 137 -3.49 -11.52 24.68
C LYS A 137 -4.39 -10.92 23.62
N LEU A 138 -5.24 -11.73 23.02
CA LEU A 138 -6.12 -11.30 21.92
C LEU A 138 -7.10 -10.20 22.34
N ASP A 139 -7.54 -10.16 23.60
CA ASP A 139 -8.41 -9.08 24.08
C ASP A 139 -7.68 -7.73 24.19
N GLU A 140 -6.38 -7.75 24.52
CA GLU A 140 -5.54 -6.56 24.49
C GLU A 140 -5.26 -6.10 23.05
N VAL A 141 -4.98 -7.05 22.15
CA VAL A 141 -4.84 -6.76 20.71
C VAL A 141 -6.12 -6.16 20.16
N GLU A 142 -7.28 -6.76 20.42
CA GLU A 142 -8.56 -6.24 19.95
C GLU A 142 -8.81 -4.81 20.41
N ARG A 143 -8.63 -4.55 21.70
CA ARG A 143 -8.81 -3.22 22.28
C ARG A 143 -7.89 -2.19 21.63
N GLU A 144 -6.65 -2.56 21.37
CA GLU A 144 -5.67 -1.69 20.73
C GLU A 144 -6.02 -1.39 19.27
N LEU A 145 -6.32 -2.42 18.48
CA LEU A 145 -6.69 -2.24 17.07
C LEU A 145 -7.97 -1.42 16.92
N ARG A 146 -8.97 -1.63 17.79
CA ARG A 146 -10.17 -0.77 17.84
C ARG A 146 -9.81 0.69 18.10
N ALA A 147 -8.96 0.94 19.10
CA ALA A 147 -8.55 2.30 19.43
C ALA A 147 -7.83 3.00 18.27
N GLN A 148 -7.00 2.28 17.51
CA GLN A 148 -6.34 2.81 16.31
C GLN A 148 -7.36 3.14 15.22
N ILE A 149 -8.27 2.22 14.86
CA ILE A 149 -9.32 2.44 13.85
C ILE A 149 -10.22 3.62 14.26
N GLU A 150 -10.74 3.60 15.47
CA GLU A 150 -11.63 4.65 15.98
C GLU A 150 -10.96 6.03 16.02
N THR A 151 -9.67 6.08 16.37
CA THR A 151 -8.90 7.32 16.36
C THR A 151 -8.72 7.84 14.93
N ALA A 152 -8.35 6.98 13.98
CA ALA A 152 -8.26 7.37 12.58
C ALA A 152 -9.60 7.87 12.04
N GLN A 153 -10.70 7.14 12.27
CA GLN A 153 -12.05 7.53 11.82
C GLN A 153 -12.55 8.80 12.51
N ARG A 154 -12.20 9.04 13.76
CA ARG A 154 -12.53 10.30 14.47
C ARG A 154 -11.92 11.52 13.79
N HIS A 155 -10.69 11.41 13.29
CA HIS A 155 -9.99 12.51 12.64
C HIS A 155 -10.28 12.66 11.15
N LEU A 156 -10.48 11.54 10.43
CA LEU A 156 -10.54 11.46 8.97
C LEU A 156 -11.93 11.05 8.44
N GLY A 157 -12.80 10.55 9.32
CA GLY A 157 -14.17 10.18 8.96
C GLY A 157 -14.24 9.06 7.94
N LYS A 158 -15.15 9.19 6.99
CA LYS A 158 -15.40 8.24 5.90
C LYS A 158 -14.29 8.16 4.85
N ARG A 159 -13.23 8.97 4.97
CA ARG A 159 -12.07 8.90 4.08
C ARG A 159 -11.21 7.67 4.35
N VAL A 160 -11.30 7.09 5.56
CA VAL A 160 -10.68 5.80 5.85
C VAL A 160 -11.42 4.71 5.10
N SER A 161 -10.78 4.09 4.12
CA SER A 161 -11.39 3.11 3.21
C SER A 161 -11.03 1.65 3.55
N HIS A 162 -9.86 1.44 4.16
CA HIS A 162 -9.33 0.11 4.41
C HIS A 162 -8.39 0.06 5.61
N VAL A 163 -7.97 -1.15 5.96
CA VAL A 163 -6.92 -1.42 6.95
C VAL A 163 -5.79 -2.23 6.30
N SER A 164 -4.58 -1.92 6.71
CA SER A 164 -3.36 -2.67 6.41
C SER A 164 -2.64 -3.06 7.71
N ALA A 165 -1.63 -3.92 7.64
CA ALA A 165 -0.94 -4.41 8.81
C ALA A 165 0.55 -4.05 8.79
N HIS A 166 0.98 -3.12 9.65
CA HIS A 166 2.39 -2.78 9.84
C HIS A 166 3.22 -4.03 10.14
N MET A 167 4.28 -4.26 9.36
CA MET A 167 5.11 -5.48 9.42
C MET A 167 4.30 -6.79 9.40
N LEU A 168 3.09 -6.79 8.86
CA LEU A 168 2.14 -7.90 8.86
C LEU A 168 1.76 -8.41 10.28
N ALA A 169 2.07 -7.67 11.34
CA ALA A 169 1.91 -8.12 12.72
C ALA A 169 0.45 -8.44 13.08
N ALA A 170 -0.50 -7.61 12.66
CA ALA A 170 -1.93 -7.82 12.90
C ALA A 170 -2.53 -9.03 12.11
N ARG A 171 -1.74 -9.69 11.27
CA ARG A 171 -2.12 -10.85 10.46
C ARG A 171 -1.19 -12.06 10.66
N ALA A 172 -0.24 -11.98 11.59
CA ALA A 172 0.86 -12.94 11.71
C ALA A 172 0.46 -14.35 12.15
N THR A 173 -0.74 -14.53 12.70
CA THR A 173 -1.31 -15.82 13.06
C THR A 173 -2.78 -15.94 12.61
N PRO A 174 -3.35 -17.15 12.46
CA PRO A 174 -4.76 -17.31 12.10
C PRO A 174 -5.72 -16.55 13.03
N GLY A 175 -5.42 -16.50 14.34
CA GLY A 175 -6.24 -15.78 15.31
C GLY A 175 -6.19 -14.26 15.12
N LEU A 176 -5.00 -13.71 14.85
CA LEU A 176 -4.81 -12.28 14.55
C LEU A 176 -5.45 -11.91 13.21
N GLN A 177 -5.29 -12.74 12.18
CA GLN A 177 -5.92 -12.54 10.89
C GLN A 177 -7.45 -12.47 11.03
N ALA A 178 -8.07 -13.48 11.67
CA ALA A 178 -9.53 -13.52 11.86
C ALA A 178 -10.05 -12.33 12.69
N LEU A 179 -9.29 -11.91 13.71
CA LEU A 179 -9.60 -10.73 14.51
C LEU A 179 -9.59 -9.47 13.64
N THR A 180 -8.53 -9.26 12.88
CA THR A 180 -8.36 -8.07 12.03
C THR A 180 -9.46 -8.00 10.96
N GLU A 181 -9.78 -9.10 10.28
CA GLU A 181 -10.86 -9.18 9.31
C GLU A 181 -12.23 -8.89 9.95
N ARG A 182 -12.49 -9.40 11.15
CA ARG A 182 -13.71 -9.09 11.88
C ARG A 182 -13.83 -7.60 12.19
N LEU A 183 -12.75 -7.00 12.70
CA LEU A 183 -12.72 -5.56 12.99
C LEU A 183 -12.91 -4.73 11.72
N ALA A 184 -12.22 -5.05 10.63
CA ALA A 184 -12.43 -4.36 9.36
C ALA A 184 -13.91 -4.34 8.96
N ARG A 185 -14.59 -5.51 9.00
CA ARG A 185 -16.03 -5.61 8.70
C ARG A 185 -16.89 -4.79 9.68
N GLU A 186 -16.63 -4.85 10.98
CA GLU A 186 -17.38 -4.12 12.00
C GLU A 186 -17.32 -2.58 11.79
N TYR A 187 -16.18 -2.08 11.33
CA TYR A 187 -15.99 -0.63 11.06
C TYR A 187 -16.30 -0.23 9.61
N GLY A 188 -16.80 -1.16 8.78
CA GLY A 188 -17.13 -0.90 7.38
C GLY A 188 -15.91 -0.64 6.51
N LEU A 189 -14.75 -1.19 6.88
CA LEU A 189 -13.48 -1.09 6.17
C LEU A 189 -13.20 -2.39 5.41
N ARG A 190 -12.41 -2.31 4.36
CA ARG A 190 -11.91 -3.49 3.65
C ARG A 190 -10.51 -3.86 4.11
N MET A 191 -10.07 -5.06 3.81
CA MET A 191 -8.67 -5.48 3.97
C MET A 191 -7.84 -4.97 2.79
N GLU A 192 -6.54 -4.75 3.01
CA GLU A 192 -5.58 -4.27 2.01
C GLU A 192 -5.44 -5.14 0.76
N ASP A 193 -5.78 -6.42 0.85
CA ASP A 193 -5.69 -7.40 -0.24
C ASP A 193 -7.07 -7.83 -0.79
N ASP A 194 -8.14 -7.18 -0.37
CA ASP A 194 -9.49 -7.52 -0.80
C ASP A 194 -9.76 -7.07 -2.23
N GLY A 195 -9.85 -8.05 -3.15
CA GLY A 195 -10.13 -7.84 -4.57
C GLY A 195 -8.95 -7.32 -5.39
N VAL A 196 -7.74 -7.25 -4.84
CA VAL A 196 -6.55 -6.72 -5.50
C VAL A 196 -5.35 -7.65 -5.28
N LYS A 197 -4.44 -7.74 -6.25
CA LYS A 197 -3.26 -8.59 -6.20
C LYS A 197 -2.00 -7.76 -5.93
N TYR A 198 -1.10 -8.31 -5.11
CA TYR A 198 0.21 -7.73 -4.94
C TYR A 198 1.07 -7.93 -6.19
N ALA A 199 1.58 -6.83 -6.75
CA ALA A 199 2.36 -6.86 -7.99
C ALA A 199 3.84 -7.25 -7.79
N GLY A 200 4.33 -7.16 -6.56
CA GLY A 200 5.71 -7.47 -6.21
C GLY A 200 6.51 -6.26 -5.71
N ASN A 201 7.75 -6.54 -5.30
CA ASN A 201 8.70 -5.52 -4.84
C ASN A 201 9.45 -4.90 -6.02
N PHE A 202 9.85 -3.64 -5.86
CA PHE A 202 10.80 -2.97 -6.76
C PHE A 202 12.05 -2.53 -5.99
N GLY A 203 12.97 -3.47 -5.83
CA GLY A 203 14.21 -3.29 -5.08
C GLY A 203 14.15 -3.82 -3.65
N SER A 204 15.18 -3.50 -2.89
CA SER A 204 15.38 -3.92 -1.50
C SER A 204 16.03 -2.80 -0.68
N ASN A 205 16.17 -2.98 0.62
CA ASN A 205 16.85 -2.04 1.53
C ASN A 205 18.35 -1.80 1.22
N THR A 206 18.91 -2.53 0.27
CA THR A 206 20.30 -2.36 -0.23
C THR A 206 20.35 -1.74 -1.62
N SER A 207 19.21 -1.50 -2.28
CA SER A 207 19.13 -0.93 -3.62
C SER A 207 19.58 0.54 -3.63
N THR A 208 20.18 0.97 -4.76
CA THR A 208 20.39 2.38 -5.02
C THR A 208 19.07 3.03 -5.51
N PRO A 209 18.94 4.36 -5.43
CA PRO A 209 17.76 5.04 -5.97
C PRO A 209 17.52 4.76 -7.46
N GLU A 210 18.59 4.68 -8.26
CA GLU A 210 18.53 4.37 -9.68
C GLU A 210 18.04 2.94 -9.93
N HIS A 211 18.52 1.99 -9.13
CA HIS A 211 18.08 0.59 -9.21
C HIS A 211 16.60 0.44 -8.83
N ARG A 212 16.12 1.19 -7.82
CA ARG A 212 14.69 1.19 -7.45
C ARG A 212 13.81 1.73 -8.58
N GLU A 213 14.22 2.83 -9.21
CA GLU A 213 13.50 3.39 -10.36
C GLU A 213 13.43 2.38 -11.50
N GLU A 214 14.57 1.75 -11.86
CA GLU A 214 14.62 0.77 -12.93
C GLU A 214 13.78 -0.47 -12.64
N ALA A 215 13.86 -1.00 -11.42
CA ALA A 215 13.06 -2.15 -10.98
C ALA A 215 11.55 -1.84 -11.01
N LEU A 216 11.13 -0.60 -10.66
CA LEU A 216 9.75 -0.18 -10.77
C LEU A 216 9.30 -0.09 -12.24
N VAL A 217 10.12 0.48 -13.11
CA VAL A 217 9.86 0.50 -14.55
C VAL A 217 9.68 -0.94 -15.09
N GLU A 218 10.59 -1.85 -14.78
CA GLU A 218 10.50 -3.24 -15.22
C GLU A 218 9.26 -3.97 -14.68
N LEU A 219 8.87 -3.69 -13.44
CA LEU A 219 7.66 -4.25 -12.83
C LEU A 219 6.43 -3.76 -13.60
N LEU A 220 6.32 -2.44 -13.81
CA LEU A 220 5.19 -1.83 -14.51
C LEU A 220 5.11 -2.30 -15.98
N GLU A 221 6.24 -2.51 -16.67
CA GLU A 221 6.26 -3.03 -18.05
C GLU A 221 5.67 -4.44 -18.18
N ARG A 222 5.73 -5.23 -17.11
CA ARG A 222 5.30 -6.63 -17.12
C ARG A 222 3.94 -6.87 -16.49
N LEU A 223 3.29 -5.83 -15.92
CA LEU A 223 1.97 -6.00 -15.30
C LEU A 223 0.94 -6.50 -16.32
N PRO A 224 0.32 -7.65 -16.11
CA PRO A 224 -0.78 -8.10 -16.94
C PRO A 224 -2.08 -7.35 -16.59
N PRO A 225 -3.12 -7.42 -17.43
CA PRO A 225 -4.44 -6.90 -17.13
C PRO A 225 -4.98 -7.36 -15.78
N GLY A 226 -5.65 -6.47 -15.05
CA GLY A 226 -6.23 -6.74 -13.73
C GLY A 226 -6.00 -5.64 -12.71
N ASP A 227 -6.38 -5.94 -11.46
CA ASP A 227 -6.30 -5.03 -10.33
C ASP A 227 -5.08 -5.38 -9.47
N TRP A 228 -4.19 -4.41 -9.33
CA TRP A 228 -2.88 -4.59 -8.69
C TRP A 228 -2.62 -3.53 -7.64
N PHE A 229 -1.80 -3.86 -6.64
CA PHE A 229 -1.19 -2.87 -5.77
C PHE A 229 0.30 -3.11 -5.61
N ILE A 230 1.02 -2.02 -5.43
CA ILE A 230 2.40 -1.99 -4.95
C ILE A 230 2.44 -1.21 -3.64
N VAL A 231 3.41 -1.54 -2.79
CA VAL A 231 3.60 -0.87 -1.51
C VAL A 231 5.08 -0.65 -1.25
N GLU A 232 5.41 0.57 -0.81
CA GLU A 232 6.73 0.93 -0.30
C GLU A 232 6.63 2.11 0.67
N HIS A 233 7.76 2.47 1.26
CA HIS A 233 7.87 3.39 2.37
C HIS A 233 8.66 4.65 1.95
N PRO A 234 8.04 5.66 1.33
CA PRO A 234 8.75 6.88 0.94
C PRO A 234 9.10 7.74 2.17
N ALA A 235 10.25 8.37 2.14
CA ALA A 235 10.63 9.43 3.06
C ALA A 235 11.70 10.33 2.44
N PHE A 236 11.85 11.56 2.94
CA PHE A 236 13.01 12.40 2.62
C PHE A 236 14.19 12.06 3.53
N ASP A 237 15.42 12.12 3.00
CA ASP A 237 16.64 11.95 3.80
C ASP A 237 16.90 13.23 4.63
N THR A 238 16.34 13.25 5.82
CA THR A 238 16.50 14.34 6.79
C THR A 238 17.30 13.88 8.02
N PRO A 239 17.81 14.81 8.86
CA PRO A 239 18.42 14.43 10.14
C PRO A 239 17.52 13.59 11.04
N GLU A 240 16.21 13.84 11.06
CA GLU A 240 15.23 13.02 11.78
C GLU A 240 15.23 11.58 11.24
N MET A 241 15.08 11.39 9.92
CA MET A 241 15.04 10.06 9.30
C MET A 241 16.33 9.27 9.46
N ARG A 242 17.49 9.93 9.58
CA ARG A 242 18.76 9.27 9.91
C ARG A 242 18.82 8.73 11.34
N GLY A 243 17.86 9.09 12.19
CA GLY A 243 17.64 8.47 13.50
C GLY A 243 16.90 7.12 13.44
N PHE A 244 16.23 6.81 12.32
CA PHE A 244 15.58 5.54 12.09
C PHE A 244 16.62 4.48 11.70
N GLY A 245 16.44 3.28 12.18
CA GLY A 245 17.28 2.14 11.86
C GLY A 245 17.24 1.07 12.94
N HIS A 246 17.61 -0.12 12.53
CA HIS A 246 17.86 -1.26 13.40
C HIS A 246 18.99 -2.11 12.81
N LYS A 247 19.43 -3.13 13.53
CA LYS A 247 20.44 -4.07 13.04
C LYS A 247 20.02 -4.70 11.71
N GLY A 248 20.85 -4.54 10.69
CA GLY A 248 20.58 -5.03 9.32
C GLY A 248 19.76 -4.09 8.44
N TYR A 249 19.29 -2.96 8.98
CA TYR A 249 18.65 -1.90 8.21
C TYR A 249 19.02 -0.52 8.77
N GLU A 250 20.29 -0.18 8.65
CA GLU A 250 20.87 1.08 9.17
C GLU A 250 20.72 2.26 8.21
N ARG A 251 20.45 1.99 6.92
CA ARG A 251 20.37 3.03 5.86
C ARG A 251 18.95 3.43 5.51
N VAL A 252 18.03 3.41 6.46
CA VAL A 252 16.59 3.67 6.25
C VAL A 252 16.34 4.98 5.51
N ALA A 253 16.97 6.08 5.93
CA ALA A 253 16.76 7.39 5.32
C ALA A 253 17.12 7.41 3.83
N ALA A 254 18.29 6.88 3.47
CA ALA A 254 18.75 6.82 2.08
C ALA A 254 17.89 5.88 1.21
N ASP A 255 17.49 4.75 1.77
CA ASP A 255 16.64 3.76 1.10
C ASP A 255 15.26 4.34 0.79
N ARG A 256 14.58 4.90 1.82
CA ARG A 256 13.26 5.53 1.67
C ARG A 256 13.27 6.76 0.76
N ALA A 257 14.38 7.52 0.73
CA ALA A 257 14.57 8.59 -0.24
C ALA A 257 14.68 8.06 -1.68
N GLY A 258 15.25 6.86 -1.87
CA GLY A 258 15.25 6.16 -3.15
C GLY A 258 13.84 5.78 -3.61
N VAL A 259 12.99 5.30 -2.69
CA VAL A 259 11.55 5.07 -2.97
C VAL A 259 10.85 6.35 -3.38
N THR A 260 11.06 7.45 -2.64
CA THR A 260 10.47 8.75 -2.96
C THR A 260 10.84 9.19 -4.38
N ARG A 261 12.12 9.06 -4.76
CA ARG A 261 12.57 9.38 -6.13
C ARG A 261 11.89 8.50 -7.18
N ALA A 262 11.76 7.20 -6.93
CA ALA A 262 11.09 6.30 -7.87
C ALA A 262 9.61 6.67 -8.07
N TYR A 263 8.91 7.01 -6.98
CA TYR A 263 7.51 7.44 -7.06
C TYR A 263 7.32 8.81 -7.74
N LEU A 264 8.32 9.67 -7.72
CA LEU A 264 8.32 10.99 -8.38
C LEU A 264 8.91 10.96 -9.80
N SER A 265 9.39 9.80 -10.28
CA SER A 265 10.10 9.70 -11.56
C SER A 265 9.21 9.95 -12.76
N SER A 266 9.63 10.86 -13.65
CA SER A 266 8.98 11.07 -14.95
C SER A 266 9.05 9.83 -15.85
N ARG A 267 10.17 9.06 -15.78
CA ARG A 267 10.33 7.81 -16.51
C ARG A 267 9.29 6.76 -16.09
N VAL A 268 8.99 6.68 -14.79
CA VAL A 268 7.93 5.81 -14.27
C VAL A 268 6.56 6.27 -14.77
N ARG A 269 6.30 7.58 -14.74
CA ARG A 269 5.06 8.16 -15.27
C ARG A 269 4.87 7.86 -16.75
N GLU A 270 5.92 8.01 -17.56
CA GLU A 270 5.89 7.68 -18.99
C GLU A 270 5.51 6.21 -19.28
N VAL A 271 5.95 5.27 -18.43
CA VAL A 271 5.56 3.85 -18.57
C VAL A 271 4.08 3.68 -18.24
N ILE A 272 3.59 4.31 -17.16
CA ILE A 272 2.16 4.28 -16.78
C ILE A 272 1.30 4.78 -17.92
N ASP A 273 1.64 5.97 -18.45
CA ASP A 273 0.88 6.61 -19.54
C ASP A 273 0.91 5.77 -20.81
N ARG A 274 2.08 5.30 -21.24
CA ARG A 274 2.25 4.46 -22.45
C ARG A 274 1.52 3.13 -22.35
N ARG A 275 1.49 2.51 -21.17
CA ARG A 275 0.82 1.24 -20.94
C ARG A 275 -0.66 1.36 -20.64
N GLY A 276 -1.18 2.58 -20.53
CA GLY A 276 -2.57 2.83 -20.18
C GLY A 276 -2.92 2.30 -18.78
N ILE A 277 -1.97 2.35 -17.81
CA ILE A 277 -2.22 1.93 -16.45
C ILE A 277 -3.05 2.99 -15.75
N GLU A 278 -4.24 2.62 -15.29
CA GLU A 278 -5.10 3.49 -14.51
C GLU A 278 -4.65 3.50 -13.04
N LEU A 279 -4.23 4.67 -12.55
CA LEU A 279 -3.91 4.88 -11.13
C LEU A 279 -5.19 5.10 -10.34
N VAL A 280 -5.47 4.24 -9.36
CA VAL A 280 -6.72 4.23 -8.57
C VAL A 280 -6.44 4.09 -7.08
N GLY A 281 -7.39 4.53 -6.24
CA GLY A 281 -7.41 4.19 -4.80
C GLY A 281 -8.21 2.90 -4.54
N PHE A 282 -8.12 2.37 -3.35
CA PHE A 282 -8.87 1.16 -2.93
C PHE A 282 -10.38 1.26 -3.16
N PRO A 283 -11.06 2.42 -2.95
CA PRO A 283 -12.51 2.51 -3.19
C PRO A 283 -12.94 2.23 -4.64
N ALA A 284 -12.06 2.41 -5.64
CA ALA A 284 -12.36 2.15 -7.04
C ALA A 284 -12.34 0.65 -7.39
N ILE A 285 -11.73 -0.19 -6.56
CA ILE A 285 -11.65 -1.64 -6.77
C ILE A 285 -12.88 -2.31 -6.14
N ALA A 286 -13.52 -3.19 -6.86
CA ALA A 286 -14.64 -3.97 -6.32
C ALA A 286 -14.17 -4.90 -5.19
N SER A 287 -14.86 -4.86 -4.05
CA SER A 287 -14.60 -5.82 -2.96
C SER A 287 -14.98 -7.23 -3.40
N ASN A 288 -14.22 -8.23 -2.95
CA ASN A 288 -14.58 -9.61 -3.17
C ASN A 288 -15.91 -9.93 -2.46
N PRO A 289 -16.95 -10.45 -3.17
CA PRO A 289 -18.23 -10.77 -2.54
C PRO A 289 -18.14 -11.77 -1.39
N LEU A 290 -17.06 -12.56 -1.33
CA LEU A 290 -16.82 -13.55 -0.28
C LEU A 290 -16.19 -12.95 1.00
N SER A 291 -15.79 -11.70 0.98
CA SER A 291 -15.22 -10.98 2.14
C SER A 291 -16.26 -10.19 2.94
N ARG A 292 -17.53 -10.25 2.54
CA ARG A 292 -18.66 -9.59 3.23
C ARG A 292 -19.33 -10.48 4.25
#